data_fd34cfc371414490b7c7df7c140729ab
#
_entry.id   fd34cfc371414490b7c7df7c140729ab
#
_cell.length_a   1.000
_cell.length_b   1.000
_cell.length_c   1.000
_cell.angle_alpha   90.00
_cell.angle_beta   90.00
_cell.angle_gamma   90.00
#
_symmetry.space_group_name_H-M   'P 1'
#
loop_
_entity.id
_entity.type
_entity.pdbx_description
1 polymer ?
#
loop_
_entity_poly.entity_id
_entity_poly.type
_entity_poly.pdbx_seq_one_letter_code
_entity_poly.pdbx_strand_id
1 'polypeptide(L)'
;MSTFKIFVSLIKVGLKVTLEVTFFAVILALLLGFVFGLARMSKFKVIRFIAGVYIEVFRGTSLLVQLFWIYFALPILGIRLSALTTGILAIGLNYGAYCSEIVRTAIQNVPTGQTEAGIALNMTKTQRMTKIIIPQAFVMMLPNLGNQLIELLKSTSLVSMITLTDLTYQA
;
A
#
# COMPACT_ATOMS: atom_id res chain seq x y z
N MET A 1 -29.53 -28.57 -12.09
CA MET A 1 -29.86 -27.36 -11.26
C MET A 1 -28.90 -27.13 -10.08
N SER A 2 -28.12 -28.12 -9.66
CA SER A 2 -27.13 -28.01 -8.56
C SER A 2 -25.83 -27.30 -8.95
N THR A 3 -25.27 -27.59 -10.12
CA THR A 3 -23.96 -27.05 -10.58
C THR A 3 -23.98 -25.53 -10.72
N PHE A 4 -25.05 -24.95 -11.25
CA PHE A 4 -25.21 -23.51 -11.37
C PHE A 4 -25.26 -22.79 -10.01
N LYS A 5 -25.97 -23.40 -9.03
CA LYS A 5 -25.99 -22.84 -7.66
C LYS A 5 -24.64 -22.89 -6.97
N ILE A 6 -23.87 -23.97 -7.17
CA ILE A 6 -22.50 -24.11 -6.66
C ILE A 6 -21.59 -23.03 -7.28
N PHE A 7 -21.68 -22.86 -8.61
CA PHE A 7 -20.89 -21.86 -9.33
C PHE A 7 -21.19 -20.43 -8.84
N VAL A 8 -22.46 -20.08 -8.69
CA VAL A 8 -22.87 -18.76 -8.15
C VAL A 8 -22.41 -18.58 -6.70
N SER A 9 -22.45 -19.64 -5.88
CA SER A 9 -21.99 -19.57 -4.48
C SER A 9 -20.47 -19.36 -4.42
N LEU A 10 -19.68 -20.05 -5.24
CA LEU A 10 -18.22 -19.87 -5.32
C LEU A 10 -17.84 -18.46 -5.75
N ILE A 11 -18.54 -17.90 -6.75
CA ILE A 11 -18.31 -16.52 -7.18
C ILE A 11 -18.62 -15.54 -6.05
N LYS A 12 -19.73 -15.70 -5.33
CA LYS A 12 -20.10 -14.81 -4.24
C LYS A 12 -19.08 -14.84 -3.10
N VAL A 13 -18.60 -16.02 -2.71
CA VAL A 13 -17.59 -16.16 -1.65
C VAL A 13 -16.26 -15.57 -2.10
N GLY A 14 -15.79 -15.90 -3.30
CA GLY A 14 -14.55 -15.35 -3.85
C GLY A 14 -14.60 -13.83 -4.00
N LEU A 15 -15.69 -13.27 -4.52
CA LEU A 15 -15.88 -11.83 -4.66
C LEU A 15 -15.87 -11.12 -3.30
N LYS A 16 -16.51 -11.68 -2.29
CA LYS A 16 -16.51 -11.13 -0.93
C LYS A 16 -15.09 -11.05 -0.37
N VAL A 17 -14.32 -12.13 -0.44
CA VAL A 17 -12.92 -12.17 0.04
C VAL A 17 -12.06 -11.18 -0.71
N THR A 18 -12.18 -11.10 -2.04
CA THR A 18 -11.45 -10.13 -2.87
C THR A 18 -11.76 -8.69 -2.46
N LEU A 19 -13.03 -8.35 -2.24
CA LEU A 19 -13.44 -7.02 -1.81
C LEU A 19 -12.95 -6.69 -0.40
N GLU A 20 -13.05 -7.63 0.54
CA GLU A 20 -12.54 -7.44 1.91
C GLU A 20 -11.02 -7.22 1.92
N VAL A 21 -10.26 -8.07 1.24
CA VAL A 21 -8.80 -7.92 1.14
C VAL A 21 -8.45 -6.58 0.49
N THR A 22 -9.08 -6.24 -0.64
CA THR A 22 -8.84 -4.98 -1.36
C THR A 22 -9.11 -3.79 -0.45
N PHE A 23 -10.27 -3.74 0.20
CA PHE A 23 -10.68 -2.61 1.02
C PHE A 23 -9.69 -2.33 2.17
N PHE A 24 -9.36 -3.38 2.94
CA PHE A 24 -8.42 -3.21 4.06
C PHE A 24 -6.98 -2.97 3.60
N ALA A 25 -6.54 -3.63 2.53
CA ALA A 25 -5.21 -3.42 1.96
C ALA A 25 -5.05 -2.00 1.39
N VAL A 26 -6.07 -1.44 0.74
CA VAL A 26 -6.06 -0.05 0.24
C VAL A 26 -5.93 0.95 1.39
N ILE A 27 -6.72 0.79 2.46
CA ILE A 27 -6.62 1.66 3.63
C ILE A 27 -5.21 1.61 4.21
N LEU A 28 -4.67 0.40 4.41
CA LEU A 28 -3.32 0.21 4.93
C LEU A 28 -2.26 0.81 4.01
N ALA A 29 -2.36 0.56 2.70
CA ALA A 29 -1.43 1.08 1.70
C ALA A 29 -1.43 2.61 1.64
N LEU A 30 -2.59 3.25 1.68
CA LEU A 30 -2.70 4.71 1.69
C LEU A 30 -2.14 5.29 2.99
N LEU A 31 -2.48 4.74 4.15
CA LEU A 31 -1.95 5.19 5.44
C LEU A 31 -0.42 5.12 5.46
N LEU A 32 0.15 3.96 5.12
CA LEU A 32 1.60 3.77 5.06
C LEU A 32 2.23 4.66 3.99
N GLY A 33 1.58 4.79 2.84
CA GLY A 33 2.02 5.65 1.74
C GLY A 33 2.20 7.10 2.16
N PHE A 34 1.22 7.68 2.84
CA PHE A 34 1.33 9.05 3.36
C PHE A 34 2.34 9.16 4.49
N VAL A 35 2.32 8.24 5.47
CA VAL A 35 3.23 8.26 6.61
C VAL A 35 4.69 8.16 6.14
N PHE A 36 5.04 7.15 5.37
CA PHE A 36 6.42 6.93 4.93
C PHE A 36 6.84 7.89 3.80
N GLY A 37 5.93 8.34 2.94
CA GLY A 37 6.19 9.36 1.95
C GLY A 37 6.60 10.69 2.58
N LEU A 38 5.88 11.14 3.61
CA LEU A 38 6.23 12.34 4.37
C LEU A 38 7.47 12.12 5.26
N ALA A 39 7.60 10.94 5.89
CA ALA A 39 8.77 10.60 6.71
C ALA A 39 10.08 10.63 5.90
N ARG A 40 10.04 10.20 4.63
CA ARG A 40 11.19 10.27 3.70
C ARG A 40 11.66 11.71 3.43
N MET A 41 10.79 12.70 3.61
CA MET A 41 11.09 14.12 3.44
C MET A 41 11.49 14.81 4.75
N SER A 42 11.54 14.08 5.87
CA SER A 42 11.89 14.60 7.18
C SER A 42 13.33 15.14 7.23
N LYS A 43 13.55 16.16 8.06
CA LYS A 43 14.87 16.69 8.37
C LYS A 43 15.71 15.72 9.21
N PHE A 44 15.06 14.84 9.98
CA PHE A 44 15.73 13.89 10.86
C PHE A 44 16.27 12.71 10.04
N LYS A 45 17.60 12.55 10.04
CA LYS A 45 18.29 11.48 9.29
C LYS A 45 17.78 10.08 9.65
N VAL A 46 17.50 9.83 10.93
CA VAL A 46 17.02 8.54 11.43
C VAL A 46 15.64 8.19 10.83
N ILE A 47 14.69 9.14 10.88
CA ILE A 47 13.33 8.92 10.33
C ILE A 47 13.41 8.67 8.81
N ARG A 48 14.22 9.45 8.11
CA ARG A 48 14.42 9.30 6.66
C ARG A 48 15.08 7.97 6.32
N PHE A 49 16.04 7.50 7.14
CA PHE A 49 16.69 6.21 6.97
C PHE A 49 15.72 5.05 7.15
N ILE A 50 14.95 5.03 8.25
CA ILE A 50 13.95 3.98 8.52
C ILE A 50 12.91 3.93 7.39
N ALA A 51 12.38 5.09 6.98
CA ALA A 51 11.45 5.16 5.87
C ALA A 51 12.08 4.64 4.56
N GLY A 52 13.37 4.95 4.34
CA GLY A 52 14.12 4.44 3.21
C GLY A 52 14.22 2.93 3.18
N VAL A 53 14.65 2.33 4.29
CA VAL A 53 14.78 0.88 4.42
C VAL A 53 13.45 0.19 4.14
N TYR A 54 12.35 0.67 4.73
CA TYR A 54 11.01 0.14 4.46
C TYR A 54 10.69 0.15 2.96
N ILE A 55 10.85 1.32 2.32
CA ILE A 55 10.51 1.49 0.91
C ILE A 55 11.37 0.58 0.02
N GLU A 56 12.68 0.52 0.27
CA GLU A 56 13.61 -0.26 -0.53
C GLU A 56 13.39 -1.76 -0.37
N VAL A 57 13.14 -2.25 0.84
CA VAL A 57 12.86 -3.67 1.11
C VAL A 57 11.55 -4.11 0.43
N PHE A 58 10.45 -3.36 0.64
CA PHE A 58 9.15 -3.79 0.13
C PHE A 58 8.99 -3.57 -1.38
N ARG A 59 9.67 -2.61 -1.99
CA ARG A 59 9.69 -2.43 -3.45
C ARG A 59 10.75 -3.27 -4.15
N GLY A 60 11.83 -3.63 -3.45
CA GLY A 60 12.91 -4.44 -4.00
C GLY A 60 12.64 -5.95 -3.97
N THR A 61 11.58 -6.39 -3.28
CA THR A 61 11.20 -7.80 -3.19
C THR A 61 9.85 -8.07 -3.84
N SER A 62 9.68 -9.28 -4.38
CA SER A 62 8.41 -9.67 -5.00
C SER A 62 7.30 -9.78 -3.94
N LEU A 63 6.09 -9.27 -4.27
CA LEU A 63 4.91 -9.42 -3.43
C LEU A 63 4.62 -10.89 -3.10
N LEU A 64 4.81 -11.79 -4.05
CA LEU A 64 4.61 -13.23 -3.84
C LEU A 64 5.55 -13.78 -2.76
N VAL A 65 6.83 -13.39 -2.81
CA VAL A 65 7.82 -13.79 -1.79
C VAL A 65 7.45 -13.25 -0.42
N GLN A 66 7.01 -11.98 -0.33
CA GLN A 66 6.55 -11.37 0.93
C GLN A 66 5.35 -12.10 1.50
N LEU A 67 4.39 -12.47 0.64
CA LEU A 67 3.17 -13.19 1.00
C LEU A 67 3.49 -14.58 1.55
N PHE A 68 4.37 -15.35 0.88
CA PHE A 68 4.83 -16.64 1.37
C PHE A 68 5.64 -16.51 2.67
N TRP A 69 6.50 -15.50 2.77
CA TRP A 69 7.29 -15.28 3.97
C TRP A 69 6.40 -14.99 5.19
N ILE A 70 5.41 -14.12 5.04
CA ILE A 70 4.47 -13.79 6.12
C ILE A 70 3.61 -15.02 6.47
N TYR A 71 3.18 -15.80 5.48
CA TYR A 71 2.28 -16.93 5.74
C TYR A 71 2.98 -18.15 6.30
N PHE A 72 4.20 -18.48 5.85
CA PHE A 72 4.91 -19.70 6.23
C PHE A 72 6.05 -19.47 7.24
N ALA A 73 6.77 -18.34 7.18
CA ALA A 73 7.89 -18.10 8.07
C ALA A 73 7.48 -17.51 9.41
N LEU A 74 6.47 -16.61 9.47
CA LEU A 74 5.99 -16.06 10.75
C LEU A 74 5.48 -17.11 11.73
N PRO A 75 4.75 -18.16 11.33
CA PRO A 75 4.33 -19.23 12.24
C PRO A 75 5.49 -19.94 12.95
N ILE A 76 6.67 -20.02 12.34
CA ILE A 76 7.88 -20.58 12.97
C ILE A 76 8.33 -19.72 14.16
N LEU A 77 8.05 -18.41 14.11
CA LEU A 77 8.29 -17.45 15.19
C LEU A 77 7.13 -17.39 16.20
N GLY A 78 6.14 -18.29 16.10
CA GLY A 78 4.98 -18.37 16.99
C GLY A 78 3.81 -17.44 16.60
N ILE A 79 3.89 -16.68 15.51
CA ILE A 79 2.83 -15.75 15.06
C ILE A 79 2.05 -16.39 13.92
N ARG A 80 0.85 -16.91 14.20
CA ARG A 80 -0.04 -17.50 13.19
C ARG A 80 -1.08 -16.49 12.74
N LEU A 81 -1.08 -16.18 11.46
CA LEU A 81 -2.03 -15.27 10.81
C LEU A 81 -2.96 -16.07 9.89
N SER A 82 -4.22 -15.63 9.79
CA SER A 82 -5.13 -16.20 8.79
C SER A 82 -4.66 -15.79 7.38
N ALA A 83 -5.03 -16.58 6.37
CA ALA A 83 -4.71 -16.26 4.98
C ALA A 83 -5.23 -14.88 4.56
N LEU A 84 -6.41 -14.48 5.02
CA LEU A 84 -6.99 -13.15 4.79
C LEU A 84 -6.13 -12.04 5.39
N THR A 85 -5.74 -12.16 6.66
CA THR A 85 -4.89 -11.18 7.35
C THR A 85 -3.51 -11.10 6.70
N THR A 86 -2.95 -12.24 6.32
CA THR A 86 -1.66 -12.30 5.59
C THR A 86 -1.75 -11.55 4.27
N GLY A 87 -2.81 -11.78 3.49
CA GLY A 87 -3.05 -11.08 2.23
C GLY A 87 -3.15 -9.56 2.42
N ILE A 88 -3.94 -9.11 3.40
CA ILE A 88 -4.08 -7.68 3.71
C ILE A 88 -2.74 -7.06 4.09
N LEU A 89 -1.96 -7.71 4.95
CA LEU A 89 -0.66 -7.21 5.39
C LEU A 89 0.37 -7.21 4.26
N ALA A 90 0.53 -8.30 3.53
CA ALA A 90 1.50 -8.39 2.44
C ALA A 90 1.22 -7.35 1.36
N ILE A 91 -0.03 -7.28 0.89
CA ILE A 91 -0.45 -6.34 -0.15
C ILE A 91 -0.37 -4.91 0.38
N GLY A 92 -0.88 -4.64 1.58
CA GLY A 92 -0.88 -3.30 2.17
C GLY A 92 0.52 -2.75 2.42
N LEU A 93 1.46 -3.58 2.90
CA LEU A 93 2.86 -3.19 3.10
C LEU A 93 3.58 -2.95 1.77
N ASN A 94 3.40 -3.84 0.80
CA ASN A 94 4.03 -3.71 -0.50
C ASN A 94 3.53 -2.46 -1.24
N TYR A 95 2.22 -2.33 -1.42
CA TYR A 95 1.62 -1.17 -2.11
C TYR A 95 1.75 0.12 -1.32
N GLY A 96 1.84 0.06 0.01
CA GLY A 96 2.18 1.21 0.85
C GLY A 96 3.56 1.79 0.53
N ALA A 97 4.53 0.93 0.24
CA ALA A 97 5.85 1.38 -0.19
C ALA A 97 5.82 2.07 -1.57
N TYR A 98 5.03 1.57 -2.52
CA TYR A 98 4.82 2.25 -3.81
C TYR A 98 4.07 3.56 -3.65
N CYS A 99 2.99 3.60 -2.88
CA CYS A 99 2.23 4.83 -2.60
C CYS A 99 3.11 5.90 -1.92
N SER A 100 4.04 5.50 -1.04
CA SER A 100 4.94 6.44 -0.37
C SER A 100 5.84 7.20 -1.34
N GLU A 101 6.30 6.53 -2.38
CA GLU A 101 7.12 7.14 -3.41
C GLU A 101 6.29 8.06 -4.31
N ILE A 102 5.04 7.68 -4.62
CA ILE A 102 4.09 8.54 -5.35
C ILE A 102 3.86 9.84 -4.57
N VAL A 103 3.58 9.75 -3.27
CA VAL A 103 3.38 10.93 -2.41
C VAL A 103 4.63 11.81 -2.39
N ARG A 104 5.81 11.22 -2.16
CA ARG A 104 7.08 11.95 -2.14
C ARG A 104 7.34 12.68 -3.46
N THR A 105 7.21 11.98 -4.56
CA THR A 105 7.47 12.52 -5.91
C THR A 105 6.47 13.62 -6.26
N ALA A 106 5.19 13.45 -5.97
CA ALA A 106 4.19 14.48 -6.23
C ALA A 106 4.49 15.78 -5.48
N ILE A 107 4.91 15.71 -4.20
CA ILE A 107 5.29 16.90 -3.43
C ILE A 107 6.55 17.57 -4.01
N GLN A 108 7.52 16.78 -4.47
CA GLN A 108 8.76 17.32 -5.06
C GLN A 108 8.55 17.94 -6.44
N ASN A 109 7.54 17.48 -7.17
CA ASN A 109 7.22 17.97 -8.52
C ASN A 109 6.40 19.27 -8.51
N VAL A 110 5.94 19.75 -7.35
CA VAL A 110 5.32 21.09 -7.27
C VAL A 110 6.38 22.14 -7.65
N PRO A 111 6.09 23.05 -8.61
CA PRO A 111 7.03 24.03 -9.09
C PRO A 111 7.64 24.88 -7.95
N THR A 112 8.96 25.09 -7.97
CA THR A 112 9.69 25.84 -6.95
C THR A 112 9.18 27.26 -6.77
N GLY A 113 8.69 27.90 -7.87
CA GLY A 113 8.08 29.21 -7.83
C GLY A 113 6.89 29.33 -6.86
N GLN A 114 6.16 28.22 -6.59
CA GLN A 114 5.10 28.21 -5.59
C GLN A 114 5.68 28.40 -4.17
N THR A 115 6.84 27.81 -3.91
CA THR A 115 7.55 27.97 -2.64
C THR A 115 8.09 29.40 -2.50
N GLU A 116 8.66 29.95 -3.58
CA GLU A 116 9.21 31.30 -3.64
C GLU A 116 8.12 32.36 -3.44
N ALA A 117 6.97 32.21 -4.12
CA ALA A 117 5.80 33.07 -3.92
C ALA A 117 5.31 33.05 -2.48
N GLY A 118 5.27 31.87 -1.86
CA GLY A 118 4.90 31.74 -0.44
C GLY A 118 5.92 32.42 0.51
N ILE A 119 7.22 32.45 0.15
CA ILE A 119 8.23 33.18 0.90
C ILE A 119 8.00 34.70 0.77
N ALA A 120 7.75 35.18 -0.45
CA ALA A 120 7.47 36.59 -0.69
C ALA A 120 6.24 37.11 0.08
N LEU A 121 5.28 36.22 0.34
CA LEU A 121 4.10 36.50 1.18
C LEU A 121 4.34 36.29 2.68
N ASN A 122 5.60 36.17 3.13
CA ASN A 122 5.98 35.90 4.52
C ASN A 122 5.30 34.68 5.15
N MET A 123 4.93 33.68 4.35
CA MET A 123 4.32 32.44 4.87
C MET A 123 5.38 31.57 5.55
N THR A 124 5.03 31.02 6.71
CA THR A 124 5.84 30.02 7.39
C THR A 124 5.97 28.75 6.56
N LYS A 125 7.01 27.93 6.82
CA LYS A 125 7.22 26.66 6.12
C LYS A 125 5.98 25.74 6.19
N THR A 126 5.34 25.67 7.35
CA THR A 126 4.12 24.87 7.55
C THR A 126 2.96 25.42 6.74
N GLN A 127 2.75 26.74 6.73
CA GLN A 127 1.69 27.36 5.93
C GLN A 127 1.87 27.11 4.43
N ARG A 128 3.09 27.23 3.91
CA ARG A 128 3.39 26.90 2.51
C ARG A 128 3.09 25.44 2.20
N MET A 129 3.56 24.53 3.07
CA MET A 129 3.33 23.10 2.88
C MET A 129 1.84 22.77 2.86
N THR A 130 1.07 23.23 3.85
CA THR A 130 -0.34 22.83 4.01
C THR A 130 -1.29 23.57 3.07
N LYS A 131 -1.03 24.87 2.78
CA LYS A 131 -1.96 25.70 1.99
C LYS A 131 -1.63 25.77 0.50
N ILE A 132 -0.37 25.53 0.12
CA ILE A 132 0.07 25.65 -1.27
C ILE A 132 0.52 24.32 -1.84
N ILE A 133 1.48 23.64 -1.19
CA ILE A 133 2.17 22.47 -1.77
C ILE A 133 1.29 21.23 -1.70
N ILE A 134 0.76 20.87 -0.52
CA ILE A 134 -0.03 19.64 -0.36
C ILE A 134 -1.27 19.62 -1.25
N PRO A 135 -2.10 20.71 -1.36
CA PRO A 135 -3.27 20.67 -2.22
C PRO A 135 -2.92 20.43 -3.70
N GLN A 136 -1.85 21.07 -4.20
CA GLN A 136 -1.40 20.88 -5.58
C GLN A 136 -0.82 19.48 -5.78
N ALA A 137 0.05 19.01 -4.86
CA ALA A 137 0.62 17.66 -4.89
C ALA A 137 -0.48 16.59 -4.84
N PHE A 138 -1.56 16.81 -4.07
CA PHE A 138 -2.67 15.86 -3.99
C PHE A 138 -3.32 15.63 -5.34
N VAL A 139 -3.61 16.68 -6.10
CA VAL A 139 -4.15 16.57 -7.46
C VAL A 139 -3.17 15.83 -8.38
N MET A 140 -1.87 16.14 -8.28
CA MET A 140 -0.83 15.51 -9.11
C MET A 140 -0.62 14.02 -8.79
N MET A 141 -0.88 13.58 -7.56
CA MET A 141 -0.72 12.16 -7.20
C MET A 141 -1.93 11.29 -7.56
N LEU A 142 -3.13 11.87 -7.73
CA LEU A 142 -4.37 11.12 -7.98
C LEU A 142 -4.29 10.12 -9.13
N PRO A 143 -3.76 10.46 -10.33
CA PRO A 143 -3.69 9.50 -11.43
C PRO A 143 -2.80 8.29 -11.09
N ASN A 144 -1.64 8.54 -10.47
CA ASN A 144 -0.69 7.49 -10.11
C ASN A 144 -1.24 6.61 -8.97
N LEU A 145 -1.90 7.21 -7.97
CA LEU A 145 -2.61 6.46 -6.93
C LEU A 145 -3.72 5.60 -7.53
N GLY A 146 -4.51 6.14 -8.48
CA GLY A 146 -5.55 5.38 -9.16
C GLY A 146 -4.99 4.14 -9.86
N ASN A 147 -3.92 4.28 -10.62
CA ASN A 147 -3.23 3.15 -11.26
C ASN A 147 -2.74 2.13 -10.22
N GLN A 148 -2.15 2.62 -9.12
CA GLN A 148 -1.64 1.75 -8.06
C GLN A 148 -2.75 0.95 -7.37
N LEU A 149 -3.93 1.55 -7.19
CA LEU A 149 -5.09 0.87 -6.62
C LEU A 149 -5.65 -0.21 -7.55
N ILE A 150 -5.63 0.02 -8.86
CA ILE A 150 -6.01 -0.99 -9.86
C ILE A 150 -5.03 -2.18 -9.84
N GLU A 151 -3.73 -1.92 -9.75
CA GLU A 151 -2.72 -2.97 -9.61
C GLU A 151 -2.88 -3.75 -8.32
N LEU A 152 -3.14 -3.06 -7.20
CA LEU A 152 -3.45 -3.68 -5.92
C LEU A 152 -4.64 -4.64 -6.04
N LEU A 153 -5.74 -4.20 -6.67
CA LEU A 153 -6.91 -5.05 -6.89
C LEU A 153 -6.55 -6.31 -7.69
N LYS A 154 -5.76 -6.19 -8.74
CA LYS A 154 -5.30 -7.35 -9.52
C LYS A 154 -4.44 -8.30 -8.69
N SER A 155 -3.62 -7.76 -7.80
CA SER A 155 -2.70 -8.54 -6.95
C SER A 155 -3.41 -9.34 -5.85
N THR A 156 -4.69 -9.06 -5.56
CA THR A 156 -5.45 -9.89 -4.62
C THR A 156 -5.62 -11.33 -5.10
N SER A 157 -5.51 -11.57 -6.41
CA SER A 157 -5.51 -12.93 -6.97
C SER A 157 -4.36 -13.80 -6.42
N LEU A 158 -3.24 -13.19 -6.01
CA LEU A 158 -2.11 -13.91 -5.42
C LEU A 158 -2.44 -14.50 -4.03
N VAL A 159 -3.44 -13.94 -3.34
CA VAL A 159 -3.90 -14.47 -2.04
C VAL A 159 -4.50 -15.87 -2.20
N SER A 160 -5.10 -16.18 -3.36
CA SER A 160 -5.61 -17.52 -3.64
C SER A 160 -4.52 -18.59 -3.62
N MET A 161 -3.26 -18.23 -3.86
CA MET A 161 -2.14 -19.19 -3.84
C MET A 161 -1.83 -19.69 -2.43
N ILE A 162 -2.07 -18.89 -1.39
CA ILE A 162 -1.89 -19.33 0.01
C ILE A 162 -3.13 -20.07 0.55
N THR A 163 -4.33 -19.73 0.06
CA THR A 163 -5.57 -20.44 0.45
C THR A 163 -5.69 -21.82 -0.19
N LEU A 164 -5.16 -22.00 -1.41
CA LEU A 164 -5.10 -23.33 -2.06
C LEU A 164 -4.19 -24.31 -1.32
N THR A 165 -3.10 -23.84 -0.72
CA THR A 165 -2.23 -24.66 0.13
C THR A 165 -2.91 -25.06 1.44
N ASP A 166 -3.78 -24.21 1.98
CA ASP A 166 -4.51 -24.50 3.23
C ASP A 166 -5.56 -25.62 3.03
N LEU A 167 -6.22 -25.63 1.88
CA LEU A 167 -7.17 -26.68 1.48
C LEU A 167 -6.51 -28.05 1.25
N THR A 168 -5.27 -28.08 0.76
CA THR A 168 -4.50 -29.31 0.58
C THR A 168 -3.90 -29.84 1.87
N TYR A 169 -3.76 -29.02 2.89
CA TYR A 169 -3.24 -29.43 4.20
C TYR A 169 -4.33 -29.98 5.14
N GLN A 170 -5.62 -29.71 4.86
CA GLN A 170 -6.75 -30.19 5.63
C GLN A 170 -7.41 -31.45 5.03
N ALA A 171 -6.94 -31.93 3.88
CA ALA A 171 -7.37 -33.16 3.23
C ALA A 171 -6.45 -34.32 3.55
#